data_c244a79535a5857ac1424b99a5161101
#
_entry.id   c244a79535a5857ac1424b99a5161101
#
_cell.length_a   1.000
_cell.length_b   1.000
_cell.length_c   1.000
_cell.angle_alpha   90.00
_cell.angle_beta   90.00
_cell.angle_gamma   90.00
#
_symmetry.space_group_name_H-M   'P 1'
#
loop_
_entity.id
_entity.type
_entity.pdbx_description
1 polymer ?
#
loop_
_entity_poly.entity_id
_entity_poly.type
_entity_poly.pdbx_seq_one_letter_code
_entity_poly.pdbx_strand_id
1 'polypeptide(L)'
;DVERSRGLGDVYKRQALSEVSEVKIGLIPLEVDGFYSPQDNCIFINANLHGADLIHTLIHEVTHSKLHTKSEAIFGDKQYTLQELEAESTAYIVANNYDIDTSKYTMGYLNSWGLDKISNEELQGVMENIQKTARGLIEKIDLELEKRKNLEPTKSKLQTEIQEAKKEQKELLKKHEEKTKKET
;
A
#
# COMPACT_ATOMS: atom_id res chain seq x y z
N ASP A 1 15.77 3.44 16.97
CA ASP A 1 16.06 2.72 15.69
C ASP A 1 14.92 1.79 15.24
N VAL A 2 14.19 1.14 16.17
CA VAL A 2 13.07 0.24 15.84
C VAL A 2 11.86 0.98 15.26
N GLU A 3 11.52 2.16 15.75
CA GLU A 3 10.44 3.00 15.20
C GLU A 3 10.77 3.52 13.79
N ARG A 4 12.03 3.87 13.56
CA ARG A 4 12.48 4.34 12.24
C ARG A 4 12.48 3.23 11.19
N SER A 5 12.79 1.99 11.58
CA SER A 5 12.73 0.83 10.68
C SER A 5 11.29 0.38 10.37
N ARG A 6 10.36 0.52 11.35
CA ARG A 6 8.92 0.28 11.11
C ARG A 6 8.34 1.29 10.12
N GLY A 7 8.60 2.58 10.30
CA GLY A 7 8.11 3.62 9.39
C GLY A 7 8.62 3.49 7.95
N LEU A 8 9.89 3.07 7.76
CA LEU A 8 10.41 2.78 6.42
C LEU A 8 9.71 1.55 5.79
N GLY A 9 9.47 0.50 6.58
CA GLY A 9 8.75 -0.68 6.12
C GLY A 9 7.34 -0.35 5.61
N ASP A 10 6.62 0.52 6.30
CA ASP A 10 5.27 0.95 5.92
C ASP A 10 5.26 1.80 4.65
N VAL A 11 6.26 2.65 4.44
CA VAL A 11 6.43 3.42 3.20
C VAL A 11 6.65 2.49 2.01
N TYR A 12 7.49 1.46 2.15
CA TYR A 12 7.72 0.49 1.08
C TYR A 12 6.50 -0.36 0.77
N LYS A 13 5.77 -0.82 1.80
CA LYS A 13 4.52 -1.57 1.63
C LYS A 13 3.46 -0.72 0.91
N ARG A 14 3.28 0.54 1.30
CA ARG A 14 2.38 1.47 0.63
C ARG A 14 2.75 1.67 -0.85
N GLN A 15 4.03 1.86 -1.14
CA GLN A 15 4.49 2.04 -2.51
C GLN A 15 4.31 0.77 -3.35
N ALA A 16 4.58 -0.41 -2.78
CA ALA A 16 4.34 -1.68 -3.45
C ALA A 16 2.84 -1.88 -3.76
N LEU A 17 1.96 -1.57 -2.79
CA LEU A 17 0.51 -1.61 -3.00
C LEU A 17 0.04 -0.63 -4.09
N SER A 18 0.64 0.56 -4.17
CA SER A 18 0.32 1.53 -5.22
C SER A 18 0.69 1.02 -6.62
N GLU A 19 1.83 0.34 -6.75
CA GLU A 19 2.24 -0.27 -8.03
C GLU A 19 1.34 -1.47 -8.43
N VAL A 20 0.84 -2.20 -7.43
CA VAL A 20 0.00 -3.40 -7.62
C VAL A 20 -1.46 -3.05 -7.90
N SER A 21 -1.92 -1.86 -7.54
CA SER A 21 -3.34 -1.48 -7.62
C SER A 21 -3.89 -1.43 -9.04
N GLU A 22 -3.05 -1.15 -10.06
CA GLU A 22 -3.45 -0.99 -11.47
C GLU A 22 -4.39 0.21 -11.71
N VAL A 23 -4.79 0.92 -10.66
CA VAL A 23 -5.57 2.16 -10.72
C VAL A 23 -4.82 3.28 -10.01
N LYS A 24 -5.14 4.52 -10.36
CA LYS A 24 -4.55 5.69 -9.70
C LYS A 24 -4.99 5.77 -8.25
N ILE A 25 -4.09 6.23 -7.38
CA ILE A 25 -4.37 6.48 -5.97
C ILE A 25 -4.15 7.97 -5.68
N GLY A 26 -5.20 8.61 -5.21
CA GLY A 26 -5.19 10.00 -4.73
C GLY A 26 -5.20 10.05 -3.21
N LEU A 27 -4.31 10.84 -2.62
CA LEU A 27 -4.33 11.14 -1.19
C LEU A 27 -4.94 12.53 -1.00
N ILE A 28 -6.13 12.59 -0.43
CA ILE A 28 -6.87 13.84 -0.21
C ILE A 28 -7.47 13.87 1.21
N PRO A 29 -7.71 15.06 1.80
CA PRO A 29 -8.47 15.14 3.04
C PRO A 29 -9.90 14.64 2.81
N LEU A 30 -10.34 13.66 3.60
CA LEU A 30 -11.68 13.05 3.54
C LEU A 30 -12.28 12.97 4.93
N GLU A 31 -13.62 12.87 4.99
CA GLU A 31 -14.36 12.52 6.20
C GLU A 31 -14.44 11.00 6.43
N VAL A 32 -14.19 10.22 5.38
CA VAL A 32 -14.10 8.74 5.39
C VAL A 32 -12.65 8.31 5.20
N ASP A 33 -12.36 7.04 5.48
CA ASP A 33 -11.00 6.50 5.34
C ASP A 33 -10.55 6.39 3.88
N GLY A 34 -11.45 5.99 2.98
CA GLY A 34 -11.20 5.92 1.55
C GLY A 34 -12.42 5.45 0.77
N PHE A 35 -12.31 5.47 -0.55
CA PHE A 35 -13.26 4.87 -1.46
C PHE A 35 -12.65 4.66 -2.85
N TYR A 36 -13.14 3.64 -3.57
CA TYR A 36 -12.89 3.46 -4.98
C TYR A 36 -13.98 4.14 -5.80
N SER A 37 -13.61 4.97 -6.79
CA SER A 37 -14.51 5.57 -7.78
C SER A 37 -14.39 4.84 -9.11
N PRO A 38 -15.38 4.03 -9.51
CA PRO A 38 -15.38 3.38 -10.82
C PRO A 38 -15.41 4.38 -11.99
N GLN A 39 -16.07 5.52 -11.81
CA GLN A 39 -16.20 6.57 -12.83
C GLN A 39 -14.85 7.21 -13.16
N ASP A 40 -14.05 7.49 -12.12
CA ASP A 40 -12.74 8.10 -12.26
C ASP A 40 -11.63 7.07 -12.46
N ASN A 41 -11.94 5.79 -12.28
CA ASN A 41 -10.97 4.69 -12.17
C ASN A 41 -9.82 5.05 -11.22
N CYS A 42 -10.19 5.50 -10.03
CA CYS A 42 -9.28 6.03 -9.03
C CYS A 42 -9.69 5.59 -7.61
N ILE A 43 -8.70 5.30 -6.79
CA ILE A 43 -8.86 5.09 -5.35
C ILE A 43 -8.52 6.39 -4.65
N PHE A 44 -9.40 6.88 -3.78
CA PHE A 44 -9.17 8.02 -2.94
C PHE A 44 -8.99 7.56 -1.50
N ILE A 45 -7.87 7.97 -0.88
CA ILE A 45 -7.52 7.61 0.50
C ILE A 45 -7.39 8.90 1.32
N ASN A 46 -7.86 8.86 2.55
CA ASN A 46 -7.71 9.97 3.47
C ASN A 46 -6.22 10.22 3.77
N ALA A 47 -5.75 11.40 3.45
CA ALA A 47 -4.35 11.82 3.61
C ALA A 47 -3.86 11.79 5.07
N ASN A 48 -4.79 11.74 6.04
CA ASN A 48 -4.48 11.67 7.47
C ASN A 48 -4.28 10.24 7.98
N LEU A 49 -4.52 9.21 7.17
CA LEU A 49 -4.30 7.82 7.57
C LEU A 49 -2.81 7.48 7.58
N HIS A 50 -2.40 6.69 8.56
CA HIS A 50 -1.03 6.26 8.75
C HIS A 50 -0.95 4.78 9.18
N GLY A 51 0.22 4.17 9.00
CA GLY A 51 0.52 2.82 9.50
C GLY A 51 -0.47 1.77 9.02
N ALA A 52 -0.98 0.97 9.96
CA ALA A 52 -1.90 -0.12 9.68
C ALA A 52 -3.23 0.35 9.04
N ASP A 53 -3.72 1.51 9.46
CA ASP A 53 -4.98 2.07 8.96
C ASP A 53 -4.90 2.42 7.47
N LEU A 54 -3.81 3.06 7.06
CA LEU A 54 -3.54 3.36 5.66
C LEU A 54 -3.41 2.09 4.81
N ILE A 55 -2.68 1.09 5.29
CA ILE A 55 -2.44 -0.16 4.55
C ILE A 55 -3.74 -0.95 4.42
N HIS A 56 -4.50 -1.07 5.52
CA HIS A 56 -5.80 -1.74 5.52
C HIS A 56 -6.75 -1.12 4.50
N THR A 57 -7.00 0.20 4.63
CA THR A 57 -7.90 0.93 3.72
C THR A 57 -7.43 0.81 2.27
N LEU A 58 -6.13 0.91 2.00
CA LEU A 58 -5.62 0.79 0.65
C LEU A 58 -5.88 -0.60 0.05
N ILE A 59 -5.67 -1.69 0.80
CA ILE A 59 -5.95 -3.05 0.31
C ILE A 59 -7.45 -3.24 0.11
N HIS A 60 -8.28 -2.72 1.00
CA HIS A 60 -9.74 -2.75 0.91
C HIS A 60 -10.20 -2.10 -0.40
N GLU A 61 -9.78 -0.87 -0.70
CA GLU A 61 -10.16 -0.16 -1.91
C GLU A 61 -9.56 -0.78 -3.19
N VAL A 62 -8.34 -1.32 -3.11
CA VAL A 62 -7.76 -2.11 -4.21
C VAL A 62 -8.61 -3.34 -4.50
N THR A 63 -9.17 -4.00 -3.49
CA THR A 63 -10.07 -5.13 -3.68
C THR A 63 -11.35 -4.72 -4.39
N HIS A 64 -11.98 -3.60 -3.99
CA HIS A 64 -13.13 -3.05 -4.70
C HIS A 64 -12.78 -2.73 -6.17
N SER A 65 -11.63 -2.15 -6.44
CA SER A 65 -11.19 -1.86 -7.80
C SER A 65 -10.95 -3.10 -8.68
N LYS A 66 -10.74 -4.27 -8.08
CA LYS A 66 -10.52 -5.53 -8.82
C LYS A 66 -11.79 -6.36 -9.00
N LEU A 67 -12.63 -6.39 -8.00
CA LEU A 67 -13.81 -7.28 -7.97
C LEU A 67 -15.13 -6.56 -8.29
N HIS A 68 -15.23 -5.26 -7.97
CA HIS A 68 -16.54 -4.58 -7.91
C HIS A 68 -16.66 -3.40 -8.89
N THR A 69 -15.83 -3.33 -9.93
CA THR A 69 -15.80 -2.22 -10.90
C THR A 69 -17.12 -1.99 -11.64
N LYS A 70 -17.94 -3.03 -11.78
CA LYS A 70 -19.23 -2.99 -12.47
C LYS A 70 -20.41 -3.13 -11.51
N SER A 71 -20.18 -2.96 -10.23
CA SER A 71 -21.22 -3.10 -9.24
C SER A 71 -22.18 -1.91 -9.28
N GLU A 72 -23.48 -2.21 -9.22
CA GLU A 72 -24.58 -1.26 -9.00
C GLU A 72 -25.15 -1.39 -7.58
N ALA A 73 -24.49 -2.15 -6.71
CA ALA A 73 -24.92 -2.37 -5.33
C ALA A 73 -24.88 -1.06 -4.53
N ILE A 74 -25.92 -0.82 -3.76
CA ILE A 74 -26.04 0.35 -2.89
C ILE A 74 -25.98 -0.07 -1.42
N PHE A 75 -25.61 0.86 -0.57
CA PHE A 75 -25.56 0.65 0.87
C PHE A 75 -26.87 0.06 1.42
N GLY A 76 -26.75 -1.06 2.14
CA GLY A 76 -27.88 -1.80 2.69
C GLY A 76 -28.35 -2.99 1.83
N ASP A 77 -27.89 -3.12 0.60
CA ASP A 77 -28.17 -4.27 -0.24
C ASP A 77 -27.39 -5.51 0.22
N LYS A 78 -27.95 -6.70 -0.01
CA LYS A 78 -27.24 -7.96 0.19
C LYS A 78 -25.95 -8.03 -0.66
N GLN A 79 -26.03 -7.58 -1.91
CA GLN A 79 -24.89 -7.49 -2.81
C GLN A 79 -23.78 -6.61 -2.23
N TYR A 80 -24.12 -5.44 -1.71
CA TYR A 80 -23.17 -4.56 -1.03
C TYR A 80 -22.50 -5.27 0.15
N THR A 81 -23.29 -5.95 0.99
CA THR A 81 -22.77 -6.72 2.13
C THR A 81 -21.75 -7.77 1.71
N LEU A 82 -21.99 -8.51 0.61
CA LEU A 82 -21.04 -9.50 0.10
C LEU A 82 -19.74 -8.86 -0.40
N GLN A 83 -19.83 -7.71 -1.06
CA GLN A 83 -18.68 -6.97 -1.55
C GLN A 83 -17.80 -6.42 -0.42
N GLU A 84 -18.43 -5.91 0.64
CA GLU A 84 -17.71 -5.48 1.84
C GLU A 84 -17.02 -6.66 2.54
N LEU A 85 -17.70 -7.81 2.61
CA LEU A 85 -17.11 -9.04 3.15
C LEU A 85 -15.87 -9.47 2.36
N GLU A 86 -15.93 -9.42 1.03
CA GLU A 86 -14.80 -9.71 0.15
C GLU A 86 -13.65 -8.73 0.36
N ALA A 87 -13.93 -7.44 0.39
CA ALA A 87 -12.91 -6.40 0.54
C ALA A 87 -12.24 -6.45 1.91
N GLU A 88 -13.04 -6.54 2.98
CA GLU A 88 -12.56 -6.58 4.35
C GLU A 88 -11.75 -7.84 4.66
N SER A 89 -12.25 -9.01 4.25
CA SER A 89 -11.55 -10.27 4.47
C SER A 89 -10.24 -10.32 3.67
N THR A 90 -10.23 -9.81 2.45
CA THR A 90 -9.02 -9.72 1.64
C THR A 90 -8.00 -8.78 2.30
N ALA A 91 -8.43 -7.62 2.78
CA ALA A 91 -7.57 -6.67 3.46
C ALA A 91 -6.94 -7.28 4.72
N TYR A 92 -7.73 -7.99 5.52
CA TYR A 92 -7.24 -8.70 6.71
C TYR A 92 -6.19 -9.75 6.36
N ILE A 93 -6.47 -10.65 5.40
CA ILE A 93 -5.55 -11.74 5.01
C ILE A 93 -4.24 -11.17 4.49
N VAL A 94 -4.30 -10.18 3.59
CA VAL A 94 -3.09 -9.59 3.00
C VAL A 94 -2.29 -8.82 4.06
N ALA A 95 -2.93 -8.01 4.90
CA ALA A 95 -2.26 -7.27 5.97
C ALA A 95 -1.58 -8.23 6.96
N ASN A 96 -2.28 -9.28 7.39
CA ASN A 96 -1.76 -10.27 8.33
C ASN A 96 -0.56 -11.05 7.76
N ASN A 97 -0.52 -11.30 6.44
CA ASN A 97 0.64 -11.92 5.78
C ASN A 97 1.94 -11.11 5.93
N TYR A 98 1.80 -9.81 6.20
CA TYR A 98 2.93 -8.89 6.43
C TYR A 98 3.07 -8.43 7.88
N ASP A 99 2.50 -9.17 8.82
CA ASP A 99 2.52 -8.86 10.27
C ASP A 99 1.93 -7.48 10.61
N ILE A 100 0.93 -7.02 9.84
CA ILE A 100 0.20 -5.79 10.09
C ILE A 100 -1.11 -6.14 10.78
N ASP A 101 -1.27 -5.72 12.03
CA ASP A 101 -2.49 -5.96 12.81
C ASP A 101 -3.60 -5.00 12.38
N THR A 102 -4.63 -5.56 11.74
CA THR A 102 -5.85 -4.86 11.31
C THR A 102 -7.11 -5.45 11.97
N SER A 103 -6.97 -6.23 13.02
CA SER A 103 -8.07 -6.94 13.70
C SER A 103 -9.19 -6.02 14.19
N LYS A 104 -8.86 -4.76 14.53
CA LYS A 104 -9.84 -3.75 14.95
C LYS A 104 -10.90 -3.43 13.88
N TYR A 105 -10.56 -3.59 12.60
CA TYR A 105 -11.51 -3.38 11.50
C TYR A 105 -12.41 -4.61 11.30
N THR A 106 -11.82 -5.77 11.20
CA THR A 106 -12.48 -7.01 10.81
C THR A 106 -13.49 -7.52 11.84
N MET A 107 -13.18 -7.44 13.13
CA MET A 107 -14.05 -7.99 14.20
C MET A 107 -15.37 -7.21 14.40
N GLY A 108 -15.38 -5.90 14.14
CA GLY A 108 -16.57 -5.07 14.26
C GLY A 108 -17.60 -5.31 13.16
N TYR A 109 -17.13 -5.62 11.96
CA TYR A 109 -17.96 -5.75 10.76
C TYR A 109 -18.57 -7.14 10.59
N LEU A 110 -17.83 -8.22 10.85
CA LEU A 110 -18.35 -9.60 10.69
C LEU A 110 -19.62 -9.89 11.48
N ASN A 111 -19.78 -9.28 12.67
CA ASN A 111 -20.94 -9.46 13.50
C ASN A 111 -22.19 -8.66 13.04
N SER A 112 -22.01 -7.65 12.19
CA SER A 112 -23.09 -6.74 11.76
C SER A 112 -23.67 -7.08 10.39
N TRP A 113 -23.03 -7.96 9.62
CA TRP A 113 -23.34 -8.15 8.20
C TRP A 113 -24.45 -9.16 7.88
N GLY A 114 -25.13 -9.69 8.89
CA GLY A 114 -26.25 -10.59 8.62
C GLY A 114 -25.85 -11.82 7.81
N LEU A 115 -24.72 -12.46 8.17
CA LEU A 115 -24.19 -13.67 7.51
C LEU A 115 -25.22 -14.81 7.51
N ASP A 116 -26.18 -14.77 8.41
CA ASP A 116 -27.34 -15.69 8.49
C ASP A 116 -28.26 -15.64 7.26
N LYS A 117 -28.17 -14.58 6.45
CA LYS A 117 -28.95 -14.39 5.21
C LYS A 117 -28.21 -14.80 3.94
N ILE A 118 -26.95 -15.24 4.05
CA ILE A 118 -26.11 -15.63 2.93
C ILE A 118 -26.25 -17.13 2.73
N SER A 119 -26.54 -17.57 1.50
CA SER A 119 -26.57 -19.01 1.16
C SER A 119 -25.18 -19.62 1.15
N ASN A 120 -25.10 -20.95 1.25
CA ASN A 120 -23.81 -21.64 1.20
C ASN A 120 -23.09 -21.45 -0.15
N GLU A 121 -23.85 -21.39 -1.26
CA GLU A 121 -23.30 -21.15 -2.59
C GLU A 121 -22.70 -19.72 -2.71
N GLU A 122 -23.42 -18.72 -2.20
CA GLU A 122 -22.92 -17.35 -2.16
C GLU A 122 -21.66 -17.22 -1.30
N LEU A 123 -21.67 -17.86 -0.13
CA LEU A 123 -20.51 -17.85 0.76
C LEU A 123 -19.30 -18.55 0.11
N GLN A 124 -19.52 -19.64 -0.60
CA GLN A 124 -18.45 -20.33 -1.33
C GLN A 124 -17.86 -19.39 -2.41
N GLY A 125 -18.70 -18.72 -3.19
CA GLY A 125 -18.24 -17.77 -4.20
C GLY A 125 -17.42 -16.62 -3.62
N VAL A 126 -17.89 -16.05 -2.50
CA VAL A 126 -17.16 -15.01 -1.74
C VAL A 126 -15.80 -15.54 -1.28
N MET A 127 -15.74 -16.72 -0.68
CA MET A 127 -14.48 -17.32 -0.22
C MET A 127 -13.49 -17.58 -1.36
N GLU A 128 -13.95 -18.03 -2.52
CA GLU A 128 -13.12 -18.23 -3.72
C GLU A 128 -12.54 -16.88 -4.20
N ASN A 129 -13.36 -15.82 -4.25
CA ASN A 129 -12.92 -14.49 -4.63
C ASN A 129 -11.88 -13.94 -3.65
N ILE A 130 -12.12 -14.07 -2.34
CA ILE A 130 -11.19 -13.65 -1.30
C ILE A 130 -9.84 -14.36 -1.46
N GLN A 131 -9.84 -15.69 -1.55
CA GLN A 131 -8.62 -16.48 -1.65
C GLN A 131 -7.81 -16.14 -2.91
N LYS A 132 -8.48 -16.04 -4.05
CA LYS A 132 -7.85 -15.70 -5.34
C LYS A 132 -7.26 -14.30 -5.31
N THR A 133 -8.01 -13.32 -4.79
CA THR A 133 -7.60 -11.92 -4.76
C THR A 133 -6.47 -11.70 -3.76
N ALA A 134 -6.58 -12.26 -2.54
CA ALA A 134 -5.54 -12.14 -1.54
C ALA A 134 -4.23 -12.77 -2.01
N ARG A 135 -4.26 -13.99 -2.58
CA ARG A 135 -3.08 -14.65 -3.15
C ARG A 135 -2.45 -13.80 -4.25
N GLY A 136 -3.23 -13.33 -5.21
CA GLY A 136 -2.72 -12.52 -6.31
C GLY A 136 -2.13 -11.18 -5.85
N LEU A 137 -2.68 -10.56 -4.81
CA LEU A 137 -2.12 -9.36 -4.20
C LEU A 137 -0.80 -9.65 -3.48
N ILE A 138 -0.73 -10.71 -2.67
CA ILE A 138 0.49 -11.13 -1.97
C ILE A 138 1.62 -11.41 -2.96
N GLU A 139 1.37 -12.22 -3.99
CA GLU A 139 2.37 -12.54 -5.03
C GLU A 139 2.92 -11.28 -5.72
N LYS A 140 2.04 -10.33 -6.07
CA LYS A 140 2.46 -9.07 -6.70
C LYS A 140 3.23 -8.16 -5.75
N ILE A 141 2.79 -8.05 -4.50
CA ILE A 141 3.45 -7.25 -3.47
C ILE A 141 4.85 -7.82 -3.18
N ASP A 142 4.98 -9.13 -3.02
CA ASP A 142 6.26 -9.80 -2.78
C ASP A 142 7.24 -9.52 -3.91
N LEU A 143 6.78 -9.61 -5.17
CA LEU A 143 7.58 -9.30 -6.34
C LEU A 143 8.07 -7.84 -6.34
N GLU A 144 7.22 -6.89 -5.98
CA GLU A 144 7.60 -5.48 -5.89
C GLU A 144 8.57 -5.21 -4.72
N LEU A 145 8.36 -5.87 -3.58
CA LEU A 145 9.28 -5.78 -2.44
C LEU A 145 10.65 -6.36 -2.77
N GLU A 146 10.70 -7.47 -3.50
CA GLU A 146 11.96 -8.08 -3.94
C GLU A 146 12.73 -7.19 -4.94
N LYS A 147 12.05 -6.61 -5.93
CA LYS A 147 12.65 -5.61 -6.84
C LYS A 147 13.28 -4.46 -6.06
N ARG A 148 12.62 -3.96 -5.01
CA ARG A 148 13.12 -2.86 -4.18
C ARG A 148 14.32 -3.25 -3.34
N LYS A 149 14.34 -4.43 -2.75
CA LYS A 149 15.50 -4.98 -2.03
C LYS A 149 16.74 -5.04 -2.92
N ASN A 150 16.56 -5.41 -4.17
CA ASN A 150 17.65 -5.49 -5.15
C ASN A 150 18.18 -4.12 -5.61
N LEU A 151 17.36 -3.06 -5.51
CA LEU A 151 17.75 -1.68 -5.85
C LEU A 151 18.45 -0.94 -4.70
N GLU A 152 18.24 -1.32 -3.45
CA GLU A 152 18.84 -0.70 -2.27
C GLU A 152 20.39 -0.71 -2.25
N PRO A 153 21.07 -1.84 -2.52
CA PRO A 153 22.54 -1.89 -2.57
C PRO A 153 23.11 -0.94 -3.63
N THR A 154 22.44 -0.80 -4.77
CA THR A 154 22.85 0.08 -5.87
C THR A 154 22.71 1.56 -5.47
N LYS A 155 21.62 1.93 -4.77
CA LYS A 155 21.43 3.30 -4.26
C LYS A 155 22.46 3.65 -3.20
N SER A 156 22.77 2.75 -2.27
CA SER A 156 23.78 2.97 -1.24
C SER A 156 25.18 3.16 -1.86
N LYS A 157 25.54 2.34 -2.86
CA LYS A 157 26.81 2.45 -3.57
C LYS A 157 26.93 3.77 -4.31
N LEU A 158 25.89 4.19 -5.02
CA LEU A 158 25.83 5.45 -5.74
C LEU A 158 25.93 6.67 -4.79
N GLN A 159 25.29 6.61 -3.62
CA GLN A 159 25.39 7.66 -2.61
C GLN A 159 26.82 7.79 -2.06
N THR A 160 27.52 6.68 -1.86
CA THR A 160 28.93 6.66 -1.43
C THR A 160 29.82 7.30 -2.50
N GLU A 161 29.66 6.91 -3.76
CA GLU A 161 30.42 7.48 -4.90
C GLU A 161 30.18 9.00 -5.03
N ILE A 162 28.94 9.46 -4.87
CA ILE A 162 28.62 10.92 -4.88
C ILE A 162 29.28 11.66 -3.72
N GLN A 163 29.35 11.06 -2.53
CA GLN A 163 30.01 11.70 -1.38
C GLN A 163 31.53 11.77 -1.57
N GLU A 164 32.14 10.73 -2.11
CA GLU A 164 33.57 10.70 -2.43
C GLU A 164 33.93 11.77 -3.50
N ALA A 165 33.15 11.85 -4.58
CA ALA A 165 33.34 12.85 -5.62
C ALA A 165 33.20 14.29 -5.09
N LYS A 166 32.23 14.56 -4.20
CA LYS A 166 32.10 15.86 -3.54
C LYS A 166 33.27 16.21 -2.65
N LYS A 167 33.86 15.22 -1.98
CA LYS A 167 35.06 15.42 -1.16
C LYS A 167 36.27 15.77 -2.01
N GLU A 168 36.51 15.03 -3.09
CA GLU A 168 37.59 15.32 -4.05
C GLU A 168 37.45 16.71 -4.66
N GLN A 169 36.26 17.10 -5.07
CA GLN A 169 36.00 18.43 -5.62
C GLN A 169 36.34 19.53 -4.62
N LYS A 170 36.00 19.35 -3.35
CA LYS A 170 36.33 20.31 -2.28
C LYS A 170 37.82 20.43 -2.02
N GLU A 171 38.56 19.32 -2.12
CA GLU A 171 40.03 19.33 -1.98
C GLU A 171 40.73 20.01 -3.15
N LEU A 172 40.23 19.78 -4.38
CA LEU A 172 40.75 20.44 -5.58
C LEU A 172 40.53 21.96 -5.54
N LEU A 173 39.34 22.40 -5.09
CA LEU A 173 39.05 23.83 -4.91
C LEU A 173 40.00 24.49 -3.90
N LYS A 174 40.25 23.85 -2.75
CA LYS A 174 41.22 24.38 -1.77
C LYS A 174 42.61 24.52 -2.33
N LYS A 175 43.08 23.50 -3.06
CA LYS A 175 44.42 23.53 -3.70
C LYS A 175 44.52 24.64 -4.75
N HIS A 176 43.44 24.91 -5.45
CA HIS A 176 43.39 26.02 -6.43
C HIS A 176 43.45 27.38 -5.73
N GLU A 177 42.67 27.59 -4.68
CA GLU A 177 42.70 28.83 -3.88
C GLU A 177 44.08 29.09 -3.22
N GLU A 178 44.76 28.04 -2.75
CA GLU A 178 46.11 28.14 -2.17
C GLU A 178 47.15 28.51 -3.22
N LYS A 179 47.02 28.04 -4.45
CA LYS A 179 47.92 28.45 -5.57
C LYS A 179 47.72 29.86 -5.97
N THR A 180 46.49 30.31 -6.12
CA THR A 180 46.15 31.67 -6.51
C THR A 180 46.63 32.74 -5.47
N LYS A 181 46.63 32.34 -4.18
CA LYS A 181 47.17 33.21 -3.09
C LYS A 181 48.69 33.30 -3.03
N LYS A 182 49.43 32.38 -3.69
CA LYS A 182 50.90 32.38 -3.74
C LYS A 182 51.47 33.16 -4.96
N GLU A 183 50.60 33.42 -5.92
CA GLU A 183 50.97 34.11 -7.15
C GLU A 183 50.60 35.64 -7.12
N THR A 184 49.99 36.10 -5.98
CA THR A 184 49.71 37.49 -5.68
C THR A 184 50.61 38.00 -4.58
#